data_892172bf962986bb7aa3bce184ec5fd9
#
_entry.id   892172bf962986bb7aa3bce184ec5fd9
#
_cell.length_a   1.000
_cell.length_b   1.000
_cell.length_c   1.000
_cell.angle_alpha   90.00
_cell.angle_beta   90.00
_cell.angle_gamma   90.00
#
_symmetry.space_group_name_H-M   'P 1'
#
loop_
_entity.id
_entity.type
_entity.pdbx_description
1 polymer ?
#
loop_
_entity_poly.entity_id
_entity_poly.type
_entity_poly.pdbx_seq_one_letter_code
_entity_poly.pdbx_strand_id
1 'polypeptide(L)'
;MISRRNFLHTTAWGGLAAGTLHGASPWVAPSWIDAHVHVWTPDTKKYPIASSFEVSDMAPASFTPEELFAFSKLEGVTRVVLIQMSFYGFDNQYMLDCMEKHAGVFAGVAVMDETKPDVVATMKKMNEQGVRGFRIYADRQKASGWLDSSGMKQMWSHAAESGQSICLLANPDALPSIIAMCERYPKTRVVIDHFARIGVSGAINPTDLDNLCRLSKFENVFVKTSAFYALGRKKSPYTDLGAMIQRLVREFGANRLMWASDCPYQVVGGHNYKDSISLIRDKLEFLTLEDKKWMLGGTAEKVFFEATT
;
A
#
# COMPACT_ATOMS: atom_id res chain seq x y z
N MET A 1 4.88 -59.22 78.99
CA MET A 1 6.33 -59.46 78.77
C MET A 1 6.64 -58.91 77.37
N ILE A 2 7.45 -57.88 77.32
CA ILE A 2 8.64 -57.63 76.45
C ILE A 2 8.38 -57.88 74.94
N SER A 3 8.62 -56.95 73.96
CA SER A 3 9.87 -56.24 73.72
C SER A 3 9.65 -55.21 72.63
N ARG A 4 10.33 -54.13 72.77
CA ARG A 4 10.51 -53.02 71.76
C ARG A 4 11.34 -53.52 70.58
N ARG A 5 11.02 -53.04 69.35
CA ARG A 5 12.03 -52.81 68.34
C ARG A 5 11.64 -51.63 67.44
N ASN A 6 12.57 -50.70 67.31
CA ASN A 6 12.57 -49.53 66.52
C ASN A 6 12.51 -49.84 65.00
N PHE A 7 11.77 -49.06 64.25
CA PHE A 7 11.96 -48.98 62.83
C PHE A 7 12.16 -47.50 62.39
N LEU A 8 13.25 -47.28 61.68
CA LEU A 8 13.76 -46.05 61.19
C LEU A 8 12.82 -45.45 60.08
N HIS A 9 12.49 -44.19 60.23
CA HIS A 9 11.84 -43.41 59.15
C HIS A 9 12.88 -42.96 58.14
N THR A 10 12.80 -43.45 56.91
CA THR A 10 13.46 -42.89 55.78
C THR A 10 12.47 -41.93 55.09
N THR A 11 12.73 -40.64 55.20
CA THR A 11 12.04 -39.58 54.46
C THR A 11 12.57 -39.55 53.07
N ALA A 12 11.74 -39.97 52.10
CA ALA A 12 12.02 -39.74 50.69
C ALA A 12 11.55 -38.30 50.30
N TRP A 13 12.48 -37.48 49.90
CA TRP A 13 12.21 -36.18 49.29
C TRP A 13 11.78 -36.41 47.85
N GLY A 14 10.49 -36.23 47.56
CA GLY A 14 9.96 -36.10 46.21
C GLY A 14 10.24 -34.70 45.67
N GLY A 15 11.17 -34.58 44.75
CA GLY A 15 11.41 -33.34 44.02
C GLY A 15 10.23 -33.02 43.10
N LEU A 16 9.50 -31.95 43.40
CA LEU A 16 8.56 -31.33 42.47
C LEU A 16 9.37 -30.66 41.34
N ALA A 17 9.37 -31.26 40.17
CA ALA A 17 9.84 -30.61 38.97
C ALA A 17 8.83 -29.48 38.63
N ALA A 18 9.22 -28.23 38.85
CA ALA A 18 8.50 -27.06 38.35
C ALA A 18 8.61 -27.03 36.83
N GLY A 19 7.60 -27.56 36.15
CA GLY A 19 7.43 -27.37 34.73
C GLY A 19 7.26 -25.88 34.44
N THR A 20 8.25 -25.28 33.81
CA THR A 20 8.13 -23.92 33.24
C THR A 20 7.04 -23.95 32.17
N LEU A 21 5.85 -23.43 32.53
CA LEU A 21 4.83 -23.06 31.56
C LEU A 21 5.46 -21.99 30.66
N HIS A 22 5.85 -22.40 29.48
CA HIS A 22 6.13 -21.43 28.40
C HIS A 22 4.82 -20.70 28.16
N GLY A 23 4.73 -19.48 28.70
CA GLY A 23 3.61 -18.59 28.47
C GLY A 23 3.46 -18.42 26.97
N ALA A 24 2.32 -18.83 26.41
CA ALA A 24 1.96 -18.50 25.06
C ALA A 24 2.08 -16.97 24.93
N SER A 25 2.90 -16.52 23.98
CA SER A 25 3.04 -15.09 23.66
C SER A 25 1.63 -14.52 23.45
N PRO A 26 1.27 -13.40 24.07
CA PRO A 26 -0.07 -12.85 23.89
C PRO A 26 -0.33 -12.69 22.39
N TRP A 27 -1.46 -13.21 21.93
CA TRP A 27 -1.85 -13.13 20.54
C TRP A 27 -2.03 -11.65 20.19
N VAL A 28 -1.04 -11.07 19.51
CA VAL A 28 -1.13 -9.70 18.98
C VAL A 28 -1.98 -9.79 17.71
N ALA A 29 -3.15 -9.15 17.73
CA ALA A 29 -4.00 -9.08 16.57
C ALA A 29 -3.21 -8.54 15.37
N PRO A 30 -3.37 -9.11 14.18
CA PRO A 30 -2.67 -8.62 13.00
C PRO A 30 -2.99 -7.15 12.77
N SER A 31 -1.94 -6.35 12.55
CA SER A 31 -2.04 -4.93 12.22
C SER A 31 -1.67 -4.76 10.75
N TRP A 32 -2.70 -4.81 9.88
CA TRP A 32 -2.50 -4.67 8.46
C TRP A 32 -2.47 -3.20 8.03
N ILE A 33 -1.89 -2.94 6.87
CA ILE A 33 -1.84 -1.61 6.24
C ILE A 33 -2.49 -1.68 4.87
N ASP A 34 -3.50 -0.85 4.64
CA ASP A 34 -4.05 -0.63 3.32
C ASP A 34 -3.22 0.43 2.59
N ALA A 35 -2.48 0.01 1.57
CA ALA A 35 -1.49 0.86 0.91
C ALA A 35 -2.09 1.83 -0.14
N HIS A 36 -3.43 1.88 -0.30
CA HIS A 36 -4.06 2.76 -1.27
C HIS A 36 -5.56 2.96 -0.99
N VAL A 37 -5.90 4.13 -0.49
CA VAL A 37 -7.29 4.54 -0.25
C VAL A 37 -7.46 6.00 -0.63
N HIS A 38 -8.62 6.34 -1.15
CA HIS A 38 -9.05 7.71 -1.36
C HIS A 38 -10.08 8.09 -0.31
N VAL A 39 -10.02 9.33 0.17
CA VAL A 39 -11.05 9.90 1.05
C VAL A 39 -11.48 11.26 0.52
N TRP A 40 -12.75 11.58 0.72
CA TRP A 40 -13.31 12.89 0.41
C TRP A 40 -14.57 13.17 1.21
N THR A 41 -14.96 14.44 1.26
CA THR A 41 -16.12 14.94 1.98
C THR A 41 -17.11 15.60 1.02
N PRO A 42 -18.42 15.56 1.29
CA PRO A 42 -19.39 16.32 0.50
C PRO A 42 -19.35 17.83 0.75
N ASP A 43 -18.54 18.31 1.73
CA ASP A 43 -18.38 19.73 2.01
C ASP A 43 -17.47 20.43 0.99
N THR A 44 -17.98 20.62 -0.21
CA THR A 44 -17.28 21.30 -1.30
C THR A 44 -17.14 22.81 -1.10
N LYS A 45 -17.75 23.38 -0.05
CA LYS A 45 -17.54 24.79 0.34
C LYS A 45 -16.22 24.95 1.07
N LYS A 46 -15.91 24.04 1.98
CA LYS A 46 -14.64 24.04 2.72
C LYS A 46 -13.50 23.45 1.88
N TYR A 47 -13.78 22.42 1.11
CA TYR A 47 -12.81 21.72 0.26
C TYR A 47 -13.31 21.72 -1.20
N PRO A 48 -13.09 22.82 -1.92
CA PRO A 48 -13.58 22.96 -3.29
C PRO A 48 -12.92 21.97 -4.24
N ILE A 49 -13.70 21.43 -5.17
CA ILE A 49 -13.18 20.64 -6.28
C ILE A 49 -12.60 21.54 -7.35
N ALA A 50 -11.63 21.02 -8.11
CA ALA A 50 -11.02 21.74 -9.22
C ALA A 50 -12.05 21.99 -10.35
N SER A 51 -11.91 23.12 -11.05
CA SER A 51 -12.87 23.59 -12.07
C SER A 51 -13.07 22.65 -13.27
N SER A 52 -12.20 21.64 -13.41
CA SER A 52 -12.32 20.59 -14.44
C SER A 52 -13.21 19.42 -14.01
N PHE A 53 -13.80 19.46 -12.81
CA PHE A 53 -14.67 18.44 -12.27
C PHE A 53 -15.99 19.03 -11.78
N GLU A 54 -17.01 18.19 -11.71
CA GLU A 54 -18.31 18.51 -11.14
C GLU A 54 -18.58 17.70 -9.90
N VAL A 55 -19.55 18.14 -9.06
CA VAL A 55 -19.93 17.41 -7.83
C VAL A 55 -20.43 16.00 -8.15
N SER A 56 -21.01 15.79 -9.32
CA SER A 56 -21.44 14.48 -9.83
C SER A 56 -20.29 13.48 -10.05
N ASP A 57 -19.05 13.96 -10.20
CA ASP A 57 -17.85 13.11 -10.33
C ASP A 57 -17.46 12.47 -8.99
N MET A 58 -17.98 13.02 -7.88
CA MET A 58 -17.78 12.46 -6.54
C MET A 58 -18.73 11.27 -6.33
N ALA A 59 -18.31 10.09 -6.77
CA ALA A 59 -19.08 8.84 -6.65
C ALA A 59 -18.31 7.76 -5.88
N PRO A 60 -18.78 7.40 -4.63
CA PRO A 60 -19.95 7.90 -3.91
C PRO A 60 -19.82 9.39 -3.54
N ALA A 61 -20.92 10.06 -3.20
CA ALA A 61 -20.92 11.48 -2.86
C ALA A 61 -20.05 11.84 -1.65
N SER A 62 -19.72 10.87 -0.80
CA SER A 62 -18.87 10.97 0.38
C SER A 62 -18.10 9.68 0.57
N PHE A 63 -16.85 9.78 1.02
CA PHE A 63 -16.08 8.68 1.59
C PHE A 63 -15.04 9.21 2.58
N THR A 64 -15.48 9.48 3.80
CA THR A 64 -14.66 10.03 4.86
C THR A 64 -13.80 8.94 5.54
N PRO A 65 -12.81 9.33 6.37
CA PRO A 65 -12.09 8.37 7.21
C PRO A 65 -13.01 7.50 8.10
N GLU A 66 -14.08 8.06 8.62
CA GLU A 66 -15.04 7.34 9.46
C GLU A 66 -15.79 6.26 8.66
N GLU A 67 -16.17 6.57 7.42
CA GLU A 67 -16.81 5.61 6.50
C GLU A 67 -15.81 4.49 6.11
N LEU A 68 -14.54 4.83 5.86
CA LEU A 68 -13.48 3.84 5.62
C LEU A 68 -13.31 2.91 6.83
N PHE A 69 -13.26 3.45 8.05
CA PHE A 69 -13.05 2.66 9.27
C PHE A 69 -14.16 1.64 9.52
N ALA A 70 -15.37 1.87 9.03
CA ALA A 70 -16.46 0.91 9.11
C ALA A 70 -16.16 -0.41 8.36
N PHE A 71 -15.29 -0.39 7.36
CA PHE A 71 -14.85 -1.57 6.61
C PHE A 71 -13.48 -2.07 7.07
N SER A 72 -12.50 -1.17 7.16
CA SER A 72 -11.09 -1.53 7.33
C SER A 72 -10.79 -2.15 8.69
N LYS A 73 -11.37 -1.60 9.77
CA LYS A 73 -11.13 -2.10 11.13
C LYS A 73 -11.67 -3.51 11.34
N LEU A 74 -12.74 -3.89 10.67
CA LEU A 74 -13.32 -5.23 10.75
C LEU A 74 -12.36 -6.31 10.21
N GLU A 75 -11.47 -5.92 9.29
CA GLU A 75 -10.49 -6.83 8.68
C GLU A 75 -9.08 -6.72 9.29
N GLY A 76 -8.93 -5.98 10.41
CA GLY A 76 -7.67 -5.83 11.13
C GLY A 76 -6.71 -4.81 10.51
N VAL A 77 -7.21 -3.94 9.62
CA VAL A 77 -6.42 -2.83 9.07
C VAL A 77 -6.42 -1.67 10.05
N THR A 78 -5.24 -1.25 10.45
CA THR A 78 -5.03 -0.22 11.48
C THR A 78 -4.40 1.06 10.95
N ARG A 79 -3.70 0.98 9.83
CA ARG A 79 -3.08 2.12 9.14
C ARG A 79 -3.37 2.09 7.66
N VAL A 80 -3.32 3.26 7.03
CA VAL A 80 -3.73 3.44 5.64
C VAL A 80 -2.85 4.48 4.95
N VAL A 81 -2.54 4.25 3.69
CA VAL A 81 -1.91 5.26 2.83
C VAL A 81 -3.01 5.97 2.05
N LEU A 82 -3.23 7.25 2.36
CA LEU A 82 -4.16 8.10 1.65
C LEU A 82 -3.55 8.59 0.34
N ILE A 83 -4.29 8.42 -0.73
CA ILE A 83 -3.91 8.95 -2.04
C ILE A 83 -4.83 10.11 -2.38
N GLN A 84 -4.25 11.26 -2.64
CA GLN A 84 -5.01 12.44 -3.03
C GLN A 84 -5.96 12.15 -4.20
N MET A 85 -7.21 12.56 -4.05
CA MET A 85 -8.22 12.35 -5.07
C MET A 85 -8.13 13.39 -6.19
N SER A 86 -8.26 12.93 -7.44
CA SER A 86 -8.04 13.77 -8.63
C SER A 86 -8.96 14.97 -8.75
N PHE A 87 -10.20 14.89 -8.26
CA PHE A 87 -11.13 16.03 -8.35
C PHE A 87 -10.79 17.20 -7.41
N TYR A 88 -9.88 17.04 -6.47
CA TYR A 88 -9.29 18.16 -5.72
C TYR A 88 -8.10 18.82 -6.47
N GLY A 89 -7.71 18.28 -7.63
CA GLY A 89 -6.56 18.78 -8.39
C GLY A 89 -5.29 18.75 -7.56
N PHE A 90 -4.62 19.90 -7.46
CA PHE A 90 -3.38 20.05 -6.67
C PHE A 90 -3.63 20.53 -5.22
N ASP A 91 -4.88 20.68 -4.80
CA ASP A 91 -5.22 21.02 -3.41
C ASP A 91 -5.28 19.74 -2.57
N ASN A 92 -4.29 19.55 -1.71
CA ASN A 92 -4.18 18.38 -0.85
C ASN A 92 -4.75 18.61 0.56
N GLN A 93 -5.43 19.75 0.80
CA GLN A 93 -5.78 20.18 2.16
C GLN A 93 -6.68 19.19 2.88
N TYR A 94 -7.69 18.62 2.22
CA TYR A 94 -8.57 17.63 2.88
C TYR A 94 -7.79 16.38 3.34
N MET A 95 -6.89 15.87 2.52
CA MET A 95 -6.04 14.74 2.88
C MET A 95 -5.15 15.08 4.08
N LEU A 96 -4.54 16.27 4.09
CA LEU A 96 -3.66 16.72 5.18
C LEU A 96 -4.45 16.91 6.49
N ASP A 97 -5.65 17.51 6.44
CA ASP A 97 -6.51 17.65 7.61
C ASP A 97 -6.96 16.28 8.18
N CYS A 98 -7.21 15.29 7.30
CA CYS A 98 -7.49 13.92 7.74
C CYS A 98 -6.27 13.28 8.42
N MET A 99 -5.07 13.50 7.91
CA MET A 99 -3.83 12.98 8.49
C MET A 99 -3.55 13.60 9.85
N GLU A 100 -3.76 14.90 10.01
CA GLU A 100 -3.62 15.60 11.29
C GLU A 100 -4.63 15.09 12.32
N LYS A 101 -5.92 15.01 11.93
CA LYS A 101 -7.02 14.55 12.81
C LYS A 101 -6.79 13.12 13.31
N HIS A 102 -6.18 12.26 12.49
CA HIS A 102 -5.95 10.84 12.80
C HIS A 102 -4.45 10.52 12.84
N ALA A 103 -3.70 11.29 13.62
CA ALA A 103 -2.25 11.16 13.74
C ALA A 103 -1.81 9.70 13.98
N GLY A 104 -0.81 9.24 13.24
CA GLY A 104 -0.27 7.88 13.32
C GLY A 104 -1.08 6.80 12.56
N VAL A 105 -2.27 7.13 12.05
CA VAL A 105 -3.10 6.21 11.25
C VAL A 105 -2.81 6.33 9.77
N PHE A 106 -2.57 7.56 9.30
CA PHE A 106 -2.43 7.85 7.87
C PHE A 106 -1.01 8.28 7.49
N ALA A 107 -0.57 7.86 6.31
CA ALA A 107 0.50 8.48 5.54
C ALA A 107 -0.08 9.01 4.23
N GLY A 108 0.45 10.11 3.69
CA GLY A 108 -0.10 10.75 2.50
C GLY A 108 0.72 10.51 1.23
N VAL A 109 0.01 10.38 0.11
CA VAL A 109 0.55 10.50 -1.25
C VAL A 109 -0.19 11.64 -1.94
N ALA A 110 0.49 12.77 -2.09
CA ALA A 110 -0.06 14.00 -2.61
C ALA A 110 -0.04 14.07 -4.15
N VAL A 111 -0.72 15.04 -4.70
CA VAL A 111 -0.61 15.44 -6.11
C VAL A 111 -0.06 16.85 -6.16
N MET A 112 0.86 17.11 -7.08
CA MET A 112 1.44 18.44 -7.28
C MET A 112 1.69 18.71 -8.77
N ASP A 113 1.80 19.98 -9.12
CA ASP A 113 2.16 20.41 -10.48
C ASP A 113 3.68 20.42 -10.63
N GLU A 114 4.22 19.42 -11.29
CA GLU A 114 5.64 19.28 -11.56
C GLU A 114 6.22 20.31 -12.50
N THR A 115 5.39 21.10 -13.16
CA THR A 115 5.84 22.17 -14.06
C THR A 115 6.19 23.46 -13.34
N LYS A 116 5.84 23.57 -12.05
CA LYS A 116 6.13 24.76 -11.24
C LYS A 116 7.62 24.84 -10.86
N PRO A 117 8.16 26.06 -10.70
CA PRO A 117 9.58 26.24 -10.41
C PRO A 117 9.98 25.82 -8.98
N ASP A 118 9.02 25.69 -8.07
CA ASP A 118 9.21 25.42 -6.65
C ASP A 118 8.98 23.95 -6.25
N VAL A 119 9.10 23.02 -7.21
CA VAL A 119 8.86 21.59 -7.02
C VAL A 119 9.51 21.04 -5.77
N VAL A 120 10.82 21.25 -5.59
CA VAL A 120 11.57 20.71 -4.45
C VAL A 120 11.16 21.34 -3.13
N ALA A 121 10.89 22.65 -3.11
CA ALA A 121 10.42 23.34 -1.90
C ALA A 121 9.03 22.80 -1.47
N THR A 122 8.14 22.58 -2.44
CA THR A 122 6.83 21.99 -2.21
C THR A 122 6.95 20.56 -1.65
N MET A 123 7.81 19.71 -2.22
CA MET A 123 8.04 18.35 -1.73
C MET A 123 8.56 18.36 -0.28
N LYS A 124 9.51 19.23 0.05
CA LYS A 124 10.05 19.38 1.42
C LYS A 124 8.96 19.78 2.41
N LYS A 125 8.18 20.82 2.09
CA LYS A 125 7.08 21.28 2.94
C LYS A 125 6.06 20.16 3.20
N MET A 126 5.68 19.41 2.16
CA MET A 126 4.72 18.31 2.31
C MET A 126 5.32 17.13 3.09
N ASN A 127 6.63 16.88 3.02
CA ASN A 127 7.29 15.86 3.83
C ASN A 127 7.15 16.14 5.34
N GLU A 128 7.29 17.40 5.74
CA GLU A 128 7.08 17.86 7.13
C GLU A 128 5.64 17.62 7.61
N GLN A 129 4.68 17.64 6.68
CA GLN A 129 3.25 17.35 6.92
C GLN A 129 2.89 15.86 6.86
N GLY A 130 3.88 14.96 6.72
CA GLY A 130 3.64 13.51 6.69
C GLY A 130 3.37 12.92 5.30
N VAL A 131 3.53 13.70 4.22
CA VAL A 131 3.44 13.20 2.84
C VAL A 131 4.68 12.38 2.50
N ARG A 132 4.47 11.12 2.12
CA ARG A 132 5.54 10.14 1.86
C ARG A 132 5.68 9.79 0.38
N GLY A 133 4.89 10.40 -0.47
CA GLY A 133 5.00 10.22 -1.92
C GLY A 133 4.16 11.19 -2.73
N PHE A 134 4.37 11.15 -4.04
CA PHE A 134 3.64 11.98 -5.00
C PHE A 134 3.09 11.11 -6.10
N ARG A 135 1.79 11.23 -6.38
CA ARG A 135 1.10 10.50 -7.43
C ARG A 135 1.24 11.21 -8.77
N ILE A 136 1.65 10.45 -9.78
CA ILE A 136 1.75 10.92 -11.17
C ILE A 136 1.00 9.94 -12.05
N TYR A 137 0.15 10.46 -12.94
CA TYR A 137 -0.48 9.65 -13.97
C TYR A 137 0.48 9.45 -15.15
N ALA A 138 0.61 8.22 -15.62
CA ALA A 138 1.53 7.82 -16.68
C ALA A 138 0.82 7.00 -17.76
N ASP A 139 0.73 7.56 -18.95
CA ASP A 139 0.52 6.86 -20.21
C ASP A 139 1.72 7.10 -21.13
N ARG A 140 1.72 6.46 -22.29
CA ARG A 140 2.81 6.63 -23.25
C ARG A 140 3.09 8.08 -23.59
N GLN A 141 2.06 8.88 -23.83
CA GLN A 141 2.19 10.27 -24.26
C GLN A 141 2.82 11.14 -23.17
N LYS A 142 2.30 11.05 -21.94
CA LYS A 142 2.82 11.83 -20.81
C LYS A 142 4.22 11.39 -20.40
N ALA A 143 4.47 10.08 -20.35
CA ALA A 143 5.75 9.57 -19.88
C ALA A 143 6.90 9.73 -20.89
N SER A 144 6.62 9.88 -22.19
CA SER A 144 7.65 10.01 -23.23
C SER A 144 8.56 11.23 -23.05
N GLY A 145 8.07 12.32 -22.46
CA GLY A 145 8.82 13.55 -22.21
C GLY A 145 9.51 13.65 -20.86
N TRP A 146 9.40 12.65 -19.96
CA TRP A 146 9.87 12.77 -18.57
C TRP A 146 11.38 12.94 -18.45
N LEU A 147 12.17 12.27 -19.30
CA LEU A 147 13.63 12.40 -19.29
C LEU A 147 14.10 13.82 -19.65
N ASP A 148 13.30 14.58 -20.36
CA ASP A 148 13.62 15.96 -20.78
C ASP A 148 12.95 17.00 -19.87
N SER A 149 11.92 16.63 -19.12
CA SER A 149 11.21 17.52 -18.21
C SER A 149 12.09 17.94 -17.03
N SER A 150 12.28 19.23 -16.84
CA SER A 150 13.02 19.80 -15.70
C SER A 150 12.35 19.46 -14.37
N GLY A 151 11.01 19.56 -14.31
CA GLY A 151 10.26 19.25 -13.10
C GLY A 151 10.36 17.77 -12.71
N MET A 152 10.22 16.86 -13.68
CA MET A 152 10.42 15.42 -13.41
C MET A 152 11.83 15.12 -12.93
N LYS A 153 12.87 15.71 -13.54
CA LYS A 153 14.25 15.56 -13.09
C LYS A 153 14.42 15.99 -11.63
N GLN A 154 13.84 17.14 -11.26
CA GLN A 154 13.88 17.65 -9.88
C GLN A 154 13.13 16.74 -8.92
N MET A 155 11.90 16.32 -9.26
CA MET A 155 11.10 15.42 -8.42
C MET A 155 11.82 14.09 -8.16
N TRP A 156 12.30 13.44 -9.23
CA TRP A 156 12.96 12.13 -9.09
C TRP A 156 14.27 12.22 -8.31
N SER A 157 15.09 13.25 -8.57
CA SER A 157 16.33 13.47 -7.82
C SER A 157 16.05 13.73 -6.34
N HIS A 158 15.10 14.64 -6.04
CA HIS A 158 14.78 14.96 -4.66
C HIS A 158 14.11 13.77 -3.93
N ALA A 159 13.27 12.99 -4.60
CA ALA A 159 12.68 11.79 -4.03
C ALA A 159 13.75 10.75 -3.62
N ALA A 160 14.83 10.63 -4.41
CA ALA A 160 15.97 9.76 -4.05
C ALA A 160 16.71 10.24 -2.79
N GLU A 161 16.74 11.56 -2.53
CA GLU A 161 17.42 12.16 -1.37
C GLU A 161 16.54 12.15 -0.12
N SER A 162 15.25 12.45 -0.29
CA SER A 162 14.29 12.59 0.82
C SER A 162 13.64 11.27 1.25
N GLY A 163 13.78 10.21 0.44
CA GLY A 163 13.07 8.95 0.63
C GLY A 163 11.57 9.00 0.36
N GLN A 164 11.04 10.12 -0.14
CA GLN A 164 9.67 10.18 -0.65
C GLN A 164 9.53 9.32 -1.90
N SER A 165 8.36 8.76 -2.14
CA SER A 165 8.11 7.85 -3.26
C SER A 165 7.50 8.55 -4.46
N ILE A 166 7.90 8.18 -5.67
CA ILE A 166 7.16 8.51 -6.90
C ILE A 166 6.14 7.39 -7.14
N CYS A 167 4.86 7.70 -6.95
CA CYS A 167 3.76 6.74 -7.05
C CYS A 167 3.07 6.90 -8.42
N LEU A 168 3.13 5.87 -9.24
CA LEU A 168 2.73 5.94 -10.64
C LEU A 168 1.40 5.22 -10.89
N LEU A 169 0.34 5.99 -11.17
CA LEU A 169 -0.86 5.44 -11.80
C LEU A 169 -0.56 5.25 -13.29
N ALA A 170 0.06 4.13 -13.60
CA ALA A 170 0.58 3.87 -14.94
C ALA A 170 -0.37 3.01 -15.77
N ASN A 171 -0.46 3.32 -17.07
CA ASN A 171 -0.93 2.37 -18.08
C ASN A 171 0.25 1.47 -18.52
N PRO A 172 0.00 0.24 -19.01
CA PRO A 172 1.07 -0.66 -19.43
C PRO A 172 2.00 -0.08 -20.50
N ASP A 173 1.47 0.76 -21.37
CA ASP A 173 2.21 1.40 -22.44
C ASP A 173 3.22 2.48 -21.99
N ALA A 174 3.13 2.93 -20.72
CA ALA A 174 4.11 3.81 -20.08
C ALA A 174 5.33 3.08 -19.51
N LEU A 175 5.25 1.75 -19.31
CA LEU A 175 6.31 0.97 -18.64
C LEU A 175 7.70 1.15 -19.26
N PRO A 176 7.88 1.22 -20.60
CA PRO A 176 9.20 1.48 -21.19
C PRO A 176 9.82 2.82 -20.75
N SER A 177 9.02 3.89 -20.68
CA SER A 177 9.48 5.20 -20.20
C SER A 177 9.79 5.19 -18.71
N ILE A 178 9.00 4.47 -17.91
CA ILE A 178 9.25 4.28 -16.47
C ILE A 178 10.57 3.53 -16.25
N ILE A 179 10.86 2.49 -17.04
CA ILE A 179 12.13 1.76 -16.99
C ILE A 179 13.30 2.73 -17.26
N ALA A 180 13.20 3.58 -18.28
CA ALA A 180 14.24 4.57 -18.61
C ALA A 180 14.45 5.58 -17.46
N MET A 181 13.38 6.01 -16.78
CA MET A 181 13.49 6.86 -15.59
C MET A 181 14.18 6.13 -14.42
N CYS A 182 13.84 4.86 -14.17
CA CYS A 182 14.50 4.05 -13.14
C CYS A 182 15.99 3.82 -13.44
N GLU A 183 16.36 3.65 -14.72
CA GLU A 183 17.76 3.57 -15.15
C GLU A 183 18.52 4.86 -14.86
N ARG A 184 17.89 6.00 -15.13
CA ARG A 184 18.47 7.33 -14.90
C ARG A 184 18.56 7.69 -13.43
N TYR A 185 17.58 7.26 -12.61
CA TYR A 185 17.45 7.60 -11.19
C TYR A 185 17.28 6.33 -10.32
N PRO A 186 18.30 5.45 -10.26
CA PRO A 186 18.15 4.13 -9.63
C PRO A 186 17.92 4.17 -8.12
N LYS A 187 18.22 5.29 -7.46
CA LYS A 187 17.99 5.46 -6.02
C LYS A 187 16.58 5.93 -5.68
N THR A 188 15.82 6.41 -6.68
CA THR A 188 14.46 6.90 -6.45
C THR A 188 13.55 5.74 -6.12
N ARG A 189 12.78 5.89 -5.03
CA ARG A 189 11.74 4.93 -4.66
C ARG A 189 10.53 5.12 -5.58
N VAL A 190 10.18 4.07 -6.30
CA VAL A 190 9.05 4.08 -7.26
C VAL A 190 8.01 3.06 -6.83
N VAL A 191 6.76 3.47 -6.80
CA VAL A 191 5.61 2.61 -6.50
C VAL A 191 4.69 2.56 -7.70
N ILE A 192 4.51 1.38 -8.28
CA ILE A 192 3.58 1.16 -9.39
C ILE A 192 2.21 0.82 -8.84
N ASP A 193 1.22 1.67 -9.07
CA ASP A 193 -0.16 1.45 -8.62
C ASP A 193 -0.84 0.36 -9.47
N HIS A 194 -1.62 -0.51 -8.83
CA HIS A 194 -2.59 -1.42 -9.45
C HIS A 194 -2.02 -2.26 -10.61
N PHE A 195 -0.84 -2.90 -10.40
CA PHE A 195 -0.18 -3.72 -11.44
C PHE A 195 0.06 -2.98 -12.77
N ALA A 196 0.28 -1.65 -12.73
CA ALA A 196 0.26 -0.80 -13.94
C ALA A 196 -1.04 -0.97 -14.76
N ARG A 197 -2.18 -1.23 -14.11
CA ARG A 197 -3.51 -1.45 -14.73
C ARG A 197 -3.57 -2.61 -15.74
N ILE A 198 -2.63 -3.55 -15.66
CA ILE A 198 -2.65 -4.79 -16.48
C ILE A 198 -3.91 -5.59 -16.11
N GLY A 199 -4.69 -5.95 -17.12
CA GLY A 199 -5.96 -6.68 -16.93
C GLY A 199 -7.19 -5.79 -16.91
N VAL A 200 -7.09 -4.47 -17.10
CA VAL A 200 -8.26 -3.57 -17.15
C VAL A 200 -9.25 -3.94 -18.26
N SER A 201 -8.76 -4.52 -19.36
CA SER A 201 -9.58 -5.04 -20.48
C SER A 201 -10.24 -6.38 -20.18
N GLY A 202 -9.96 -7.01 -19.03
CA GLY A 202 -10.44 -8.35 -18.65
C GLY A 202 -9.41 -9.46 -18.88
N ALA A 203 -8.41 -9.26 -19.73
CA ALA A 203 -7.35 -10.22 -20.03
C ALA A 203 -5.98 -9.71 -19.54
N ILE A 204 -5.18 -10.61 -18.98
CA ILE A 204 -3.79 -10.32 -18.61
C ILE A 204 -2.92 -10.50 -19.86
N ASN A 205 -2.42 -9.37 -20.38
CA ASN A 205 -1.51 -9.38 -21.54
C ASN A 205 -0.12 -9.83 -21.07
N PRO A 206 0.46 -10.93 -21.64
CA PRO A 206 1.78 -11.42 -21.23
C PRO A 206 2.91 -10.40 -21.45
N THR A 207 2.88 -9.68 -22.58
CA THR A 207 3.91 -8.66 -22.89
C THR A 207 3.90 -7.51 -21.89
N ASP A 208 2.71 -7.04 -21.48
CA ASP A 208 2.59 -6.00 -20.47
C ASP A 208 3.11 -6.48 -19.12
N LEU A 209 2.78 -7.72 -18.74
CA LEU A 209 3.28 -8.33 -17.51
C LEU A 209 4.81 -8.51 -17.56
N ASP A 210 5.38 -8.95 -18.68
CA ASP A 210 6.83 -9.04 -18.84
C ASP A 210 7.51 -7.67 -18.71
N ASN A 211 6.92 -6.61 -19.28
CA ASN A 211 7.42 -5.24 -19.12
C ASN A 211 7.37 -4.78 -17.65
N LEU A 212 6.30 -5.10 -16.91
CA LEU A 212 6.22 -4.82 -15.48
C LEU A 212 7.31 -5.60 -14.72
N CYS A 213 7.49 -6.89 -15.02
CA CYS A 213 8.50 -7.73 -14.39
C CYS A 213 9.93 -7.22 -14.63
N ARG A 214 10.23 -6.58 -15.76
CA ARG A 214 11.55 -5.97 -16.03
C ARG A 214 11.93 -4.89 -15.00
N LEU A 215 10.96 -4.28 -14.33
CA LEU A 215 11.22 -3.32 -13.24
C LEU A 215 11.78 -4.00 -11.98
N SER A 216 11.69 -5.31 -11.84
CA SER A 216 12.21 -6.06 -10.69
C SER A 216 13.73 -5.94 -10.52
N LYS A 217 14.47 -5.63 -11.60
CA LYS A 217 15.92 -5.38 -11.56
C LYS A 217 16.31 -4.16 -10.72
N PHE A 218 15.36 -3.25 -10.46
CA PHE A 218 15.58 -2.05 -9.64
C PHE A 218 15.11 -2.32 -8.21
N GLU A 219 16.00 -2.30 -7.25
CA GLU A 219 15.69 -2.64 -5.84
C GLU A 219 14.69 -1.69 -5.18
N ASN A 220 14.64 -0.43 -5.64
CA ASN A 220 13.75 0.61 -5.12
C ASN A 220 12.40 0.69 -5.84
N VAL A 221 12.03 -0.33 -6.65
CA VAL A 221 10.71 -0.40 -7.28
C VAL A 221 9.81 -1.37 -6.54
N PHE A 222 8.61 -0.89 -6.23
CA PHE A 222 7.54 -1.60 -5.52
C PHE A 222 6.28 -1.63 -6.36
N VAL A 223 5.41 -2.62 -6.14
CA VAL A 223 4.15 -2.76 -6.89
C VAL A 223 2.98 -2.93 -5.93
N LYS A 224 1.91 -2.16 -6.12
CA LYS A 224 0.64 -2.37 -5.43
C LYS A 224 -0.16 -3.47 -6.11
N THR A 225 -0.40 -4.55 -5.37
CA THR A 225 -1.30 -5.64 -5.72
C THR A 225 -2.70 -5.26 -5.28
N SER A 226 -3.45 -4.56 -6.13
CA SER A 226 -4.64 -3.81 -5.72
C SER A 226 -5.62 -3.57 -6.88
N ALA A 227 -6.75 -2.90 -6.59
CA ALA A 227 -7.83 -2.60 -7.53
C ALA A 227 -8.39 -3.87 -8.21
N PHE A 228 -8.56 -4.95 -7.45
CA PHE A 228 -9.01 -6.24 -8.00
C PHE A 228 -10.39 -6.16 -8.64
N TYR A 229 -11.25 -5.25 -8.15
CA TYR A 229 -12.56 -4.96 -8.74
C TYR A 229 -12.49 -4.46 -10.19
N ALA A 230 -11.36 -3.86 -10.59
CA ALA A 230 -11.18 -3.24 -11.91
C ALA A 230 -10.39 -4.10 -12.90
N LEU A 231 -9.75 -5.18 -12.44
CA LEU A 231 -8.80 -5.98 -13.23
C LEU A 231 -9.24 -7.43 -13.40
N GLY A 232 -8.73 -8.09 -14.45
CA GLY A 232 -9.08 -9.46 -14.75
C GLY A 232 -10.58 -9.64 -14.99
N ARG A 233 -11.15 -10.66 -14.41
CA ARG A 233 -12.61 -10.92 -14.50
C ARG A 233 -13.47 -9.94 -13.72
N LYS A 234 -12.86 -9.08 -12.90
CA LYS A 234 -13.53 -8.06 -12.08
C LYS A 234 -14.60 -8.65 -11.17
N LYS A 235 -14.36 -9.85 -10.64
CA LYS A 235 -15.36 -10.60 -9.88
C LYS A 235 -14.72 -11.31 -8.70
N SER A 236 -15.29 -11.08 -7.50
CA SER A 236 -14.90 -11.83 -6.30
C SER A 236 -14.97 -13.36 -6.54
N PRO A 237 -14.04 -14.15 -5.98
CA PRO A 237 -12.96 -13.79 -5.06
C PRO A 237 -11.63 -13.40 -5.73
N TYR A 238 -11.62 -12.93 -6.98
CA TYR A 238 -10.49 -12.40 -7.76
C TYR A 238 -9.32 -13.37 -7.98
N THR A 239 -9.53 -14.66 -7.81
CA THR A 239 -8.49 -15.71 -7.89
C THR A 239 -7.89 -15.86 -9.30
N ASP A 240 -8.56 -15.33 -10.31
CA ASP A 240 -8.04 -15.24 -11.68
C ASP A 240 -6.80 -14.35 -11.80
N LEU A 241 -6.57 -13.44 -10.84
CA LEU A 241 -5.35 -12.64 -10.74
C LEU A 241 -4.19 -13.39 -10.07
N GLY A 242 -4.44 -14.58 -9.53
CA GLY A 242 -3.46 -15.36 -8.76
C GLY A 242 -2.18 -15.67 -9.53
N ALA A 243 -2.28 -16.06 -10.80
CA ALA A 243 -1.11 -16.35 -11.64
C ALA A 243 -0.23 -15.10 -11.87
N MET A 244 -0.84 -13.92 -12.07
CA MET A 244 -0.12 -12.64 -12.17
C MET A 244 0.59 -12.31 -10.86
N ILE A 245 -0.10 -12.43 -9.72
CA ILE A 245 0.49 -12.20 -8.40
C ILE A 245 1.64 -13.17 -8.15
N GLN A 246 1.47 -14.45 -8.45
CA GLN A 246 2.53 -15.47 -8.30
C GLN A 246 3.77 -15.11 -9.13
N ARG A 247 3.60 -14.65 -10.37
CA ARG A 247 4.71 -14.19 -11.20
C ARG A 247 5.42 -13.00 -10.55
N LEU A 248 4.71 -12.02 -10.03
CA LEU A 248 5.29 -10.85 -9.38
C LEU A 248 6.02 -11.22 -8.08
N VAL A 249 5.51 -12.15 -7.28
CA VAL A 249 6.21 -12.66 -6.09
C VAL A 249 7.55 -13.28 -6.47
N ARG A 250 7.63 -14.03 -7.56
CA ARG A 250 8.90 -14.62 -8.04
C ARG A 250 9.90 -13.57 -8.53
N GLU A 251 9.43 -12.54 -9.21
CA GLU A 251 10.30 -11.52 -9.81
C GLU A 251 10.74 -10.44 -8.81
N PHE A 252 9.82 -9.95 -7.98
CA PHE A 252 10.08 -8.85 -7.05
C PHE A 252 10.39 -9.32 -5.62
N GLY A 253 9.89 -10.50 -5.22
CA GLY A 253 9.77 -10.87 -3.82
C GLY A 253 8.56 -10.21 -3.15
N ALA A 254 7.96 -10.86 -2.16
CA ALA A 254 6.81 -10.37 -1.43
C ALA A 254 7.09 -9.04 -0.69
N ASN A 255 8.34 -8.81 -0.28
CA ASN A 255 8.82 -7.60 0.40
C ASN A 255 8.93 -6.36 -0.49
N ARG A 256 8.53 -6.47 -1.76
CA ARG A 256 8.36 -5.34 -2.70
C ARG A 256 6.96 -5.27 -3.30
N LEU A 257 6.05 -6.09 -2.81
CA LEU A 257 4.63 -6.07 -3.17
C LEU A 257 3.82 -5.60 -1.97
N MET A 258 2.75 -4.83 -2.21
CA MET A 258 1.86 -4.39 -1.15
C MET A 258 0.40 -4.48 -1.58
N TRP A 259 -0.41 -5.10 -0.74
CA TRP A 259 -1.85 -5.10 -0.93
C TRP A 259 -2.43 -3.71 -0.68
N ALA A 260 -3.50 -3.39 -1.41
CA ALA A 260 -4.31 -2.21 -1.16
C ALA A 260 -5.74 -2.43 -1.65
N SER A 261 -6.70 -1.77 -1.01
CA SER A 261 -8.10 -1.90 -1.39
C SER A 261 -8.47 -1.08 -2.63
N ASP A 262 -7.94 0.13 -2.74
CA ASP A 262 -8.41 1.16 -3.66
C ASP A 262 -9.85 1.63 -3.34
N CYS A 263 -10.18 1.67 -2.01
CA CYS A 263 -11.45 2.21 -1.57
C CYS A 263 -11.59 3.70 -1.90
N PRO A 264 -12.83 4.14 -2.17
CA PRO A 264 -14.12 3.44 -2.03
C PRO A 264 -14.49 2.53 -3.20
N TYR A 265 -13.75 2.51 -4.27
CA TYR A 265 -14.14 1.74 -5.47
C TYR A 265 -14.27 0.24 -5.20
N GLN A 266 -13.50 -0.28 -4.25
CA GLN A 266 -13.57 -1.68 -3.81
C GLN A 266 -14.85 -2.03 -3.03
N VAL A 267 -15.62 -1.05 -2.57
CA VAL A 267 -16.85 -1.29 -1.78
C VAL A 267 -18.13 -0.81 -2.49
N VAL A 268 -18.06 -0.55 -3.78
CA VAL A 268 -19.19 -0.19 -4.63
C VAL A 268 -19.42 -1.25 -5.72
N GLY A 269 -20.56 -1.20 -6.39
CA GLY A 269 -20.86 -2.10 -7.53
C GLY A 269 -20.93 -3.59 -7.20
N GLY A 270 -21.23 -3.95 -5.94
CA GLY A 270 -21.32 -5.33 -5.48
C GLY A 270 -19.98 -5.94 -5.01
N HIS A 271 -18.92 -5.14 -5.00
CA HIS A 271 -17.64 -5.51 -4.39
C HIS A 271 -17.64 -5.21 -2.89
N ASN A 272 -16.70 -5.80 -2.15
CA ASN A 272 -16.54 -5.56 -0.72
C ASN A 272 -15.08 -5.60 -0.29
N TYR A 273 -14.80 -4.97 0.84
CA TYR A 273 -13.45 -4.83 1.41
C TYR A 273 -12.83 -6.18 1.79
N LYS A 274 -13.64 -7.04 2.43
CA LYS A 274 -13.21 -8.37 2.91
C LYS A 274 -12.69 -9.25 1.78
N ASP A 275 -13.38 -9.29 0.64
CA ASP A 275 -12.96 -10.13 -0.48
C ASP A 275 -11.64 -9.66 -1.09
N SER A 276 -11.36 -8.35 -1.06
CA SER A 276 -10.09 -7.81 -1.52
C SER A 276 -8.93 -8.29 -0.63
N ILE A 277 -9.00 -8.06 0.68
CA ILE A 277 -7.90 -8.49 1.57
C ILE A 277 -7.79 -10.01 1.63
N SER A 278 -8.92 -10.74 1.57
CA SER A 278 -8.93 -12.20 1.63
C SER A 278 -8.26 -12.85 0.44
N LEU A 279 -8.17 -12.20 -0.71
CA LEU A 279 -7.39 -12.75 -1.83
C LEU A 279 -5.95 -13.05 -1.36
N ILE A 280 -5.27 -12.07 -0.79
CA ILE A 280 -3.88 -12.23 -0.32
C ILE A 280 -3.82 -13.04 0.98
N ARG A 281 -4.70 -12.72 1.95
CA ARG A 281 -4.66 -13.33 3.27
C ARG A 281 -5.01 -14.81 3.26
N ASP A 282 -6.04 -15.20 2.49
CA ASP A 282 -6.70 -16.48 2.67
C ASP A 282 -6.74 -17.36 1.40
N LYS A 283 -6.74 -16.79 0.18
CA LYS A 283 -7.07 -17.52 -1.05
C LYS A 283 -5.85 -17.98 -1.86
N LEU A 284 -4.73 -17.27 -1.78
CA LEU A 284 -3.53 -17.61 -2.54
C LEU A 284 -2.63 -18.55 -1.72
N GLU A 285 -2.83 -19.85 -1.90
CA GLU A 285 -2.15 -20.91 -1.12
C GLU A 285 -0.63 -20.95 -1.37
N PHE A 286 -0.14 -20.43 -2.49
CA PHE A 286 1.30 -20.35 -2.77
C PHE A 286 2.03 -19.30 -1.93
N LEU A 287 1.31 -18.38 -1.27
CA LEU A 287 1.92 -17.39 -0.38
C LEU A 287 2.20 -18.02 0.98
N THR A 288 3.46 -17.93 1.41
CA THR A 288 3.84 -18.28 2.78
C THR A 288 3.29 -17.28 3.79
N LEU A 289 3.32 -17.62 5.07
CA LEU A 289 2.93 -16.67 6.14
C LEU A 289 3.79 -15.40 6.13
N GLU A 290 5.07 -15.54 5.78
CA GLU A 290 5.99 -14.41 5.69
C GLU A 290 5.67 -13.53 4.46
N ASP A 291 5.36 -14.11 3.30
CA ASP A 291 4.91 -13.36 2.13
C ASP A 291 3.66 -12.53 2.44
N LYS A 292 2.69 -13.14 3.13
CA LYS A 292 1.45 -12.46 3.55
C LYS A 292 1.71 -11.30 4.49
N LYS A 293 2.63 -11.44 5.46
CA LYS A 293 3.03 -10.35 6.37
C LYS A 293 3.64 -9.18 5.59
N TRP A 294 4.54 -9.46 4.64
CA TRP A 294 5.10 -8.42 3.79
C TRP A 294 4.02 -7.73 2.96
N MET A 295 3.22 -8.49 2.23
CA MET A 295 2.23 -7.92 1.32
C MET A 295 1.10 -7.18 2.03
N LEU A 296 0.68 -7.63 3.23
CA LEU A 296 -0.43 -7.02 3.98
C LEU A 296 0.00 -5.89 4.93
N GLY A 297 1.29 -5.63 5.07
CA GLY A 297 1.75 -4.56 5.97
C GLY A 297 3.21 -4.20 5.84
N GLY A 298 4.14 -5.14 5.95
CA GLY A 298 5.57 -4.86 6.05
C GLY A 298 6.14 -4.00 4.91
N THR A 299 5.72 -4.25 3.68
CA THR A 299 6.16 -3.44 2.54
C THR A 299 5.64 -2.01 2.61
N ALA A 300 4.36 -1.82 2.96
CA ALA A 300 3.78 -0.49 3.11
C ALA A 300 4.36 0.26 4.32
N GLU A 301 4.66 -0.45 5.41
CA GLU A 301 5.39 0.08 6.58
C GLU A 301 6.72 0.70 6.15
N LYS A 302 7.56 -0.10 5.50
CA LYS A 302 8.88 0.30 5.01
C LYS A 302 8.84 1.49 4.06
N VAL A 303 7.80 1.55 3.20
CA VAL A 303 7.73 2.56 2.13
C VAL A 303 7.13 3.87 2.63
N PHE A 304 6.13 3.83 3.52
CA PHE A 304 5.32 5.00 3.85
C PHE A 304 5.29 5.40 5.32
N PHE A 305 5.74 4.53 6.24
CA PHE A 305 5.62 4.82 7.68
C PHE A 305 6.96 4.85 8.41
N GLU A 306 7.97 4.12 7.93
CA GLU A 306 9.32 4.25 8.49
C GLU A 306 9.90 5.64 8.21
N ALA A 307 10.49 6.25 9.23
CA ALA A 307 11.22 7.50 9.06
C ALA A 307 12.41 7.24 8.12
N THR A 308 12.54 8.05 7.09
CA THR A 308 13.79 8.11 6.31
C THR A 308 14.88 8.70 7.21
N THR A 309 15.86 7.86 7.58
CA THR A 309 17.06 8.27 8.33
C THR A 309 17.98 9.10 7.46
#